data_5c9918b091bc8ca57b2f661d375293f6
#
_entry.id   5c9918b091bc8ca57b2f661d375293f6
#
_cell.length_a   1.000
_cell.length_b   1.000
_cell.length_c   1.000
_cell.angle_alpha   90.00
_cell.angle_beta   90.00
_cell.angle_gamma   90.00
#
_symmetry.space_group_name_H-M   'P 1'
#
loop_
_entity.id
_entity.type
_entity.pdbx_description
1 polymer ?
#
loop_
_entity_poly.entity_id
_entity_poly.type
_entity_poly.pdbx_seq_one_letter_code
_entity_poly.pdbx_strand_id
1 'polypeptide(L)' 'MMNQQQRIHEYLADGNTLTRLDAWDKLGILEAPARISELRADGVPIITEMFTVTNRYGEPVRIAKWSIK' A
#
# COMPACT_ATOMS: atom_id res chain seq x y z
N MET A 1 -0.07 21.16 1.21
CA MET A 1 0.07 19.85 1.90
C MET A 1 -0.57 18.76 1.04
N MET A 2 0.11 17.64 0.85
CA MET A 2 -0.45 16.52 0.09
C MET A 2 -1.50 15.78 0.92
N ASN A 3 -2.58 15.36 0.29
CA ASN A 3 -3.55 14.47 0.93
C ASN A 3 -3.01 13.03 0.92
N GLN A 4 -3.73 12.11 1.55
CA GLN A 4 -3.27 10.73 1.68
C GLN A 4 -3.13 10.02 0.33
N GLN A 5 -4.06 10.25 -0.59
CA GLN A 5 -3.98 9.66 -1.94
C GLN A 5 -2.73 10.13 -2.67
N GLN A 6 -2.46 11.42 -2.64
CA GLN A 6 -1.28 11.99 -3.31
C GLN A 6 0.01 11.43 -2.71
N ARG A 7 0.04 11.26 -1.41
CA ARG A 7 1.20 10.71 -0.71
C ARG A 7 1.51 9.29 -1.15
N ILE A 8 0.48 8.46 -1.25
CA ILE A 8 0.62 7.08 -1.74
C ILE A 8 1.02 7.06 -3.21
N HIS A 9 0.35 7.86 -4.02
CA HIS A 9 0.62 7.91 -5.48
C HIS A 9 2.08 8.27 -5.74
N GLU A 10 2.56 9.31 -5.08
CA GLU A 10 3.94 9.76 -5.26
C GLU A 10 4.94 8.71 -4.80
N TYR A 11 4.67 8.06 -3.67
CA TYR A 11 5.52 7.00 -3.14
C TYR A 11 5.64 5.82 -4.12
N LEU A 12 4.52 5.40 -4.69
CA LEU A 12 4.51 4.30 -5.66
C LEU A 12 5.11 4.72 -7.01
N ALA A 13 4.89 5.96 -7.43
CA ALA A 13 5.43 6.48 -8.68
C ALA A 13 6.96 6.53 -8.66
N ASP A 14 7.56 6.65 -7.48
CA ASP A 14 9.01 6.60 -7.31
C ASP A 14 9.59 5.18 -7.43
N GLY A 15 8.76 4.18 -7.71
CA GLY A 15 9.20 2.80 -7.86
C GLY A 15 9.16 1.99 -6.58
N ASN A 16 8.62 2.52 -5.51
CA ASN A 16 8.51 1.82 -4.24
C ASN A 16 7.32 0.88 -4.22
N THR A 17 7.40 -0.16 -3.38
CA THR A 17 6.26 -1.00 -3.05
C THR A 17 5.74 -0.60 -1.68
N LEU A 18 4.45 -0.84 -1.44
CA LEU A 18 3.80 -0.40 -0.22
C LEU A 18 2.95 -1.52 0.35
N THR A 19 3.15 -1.83 1.64
CA THR A 19 2.25 -2.68 2.39
C THR A 19 1.40 -1.79 3.30
N ARG A 20 0.39 -2.38 3.92
CA ARG A 20 -0.44 -1.69 4.90
C ARG A 20 0.39 -1.16 6.07
N LEU A 21 1.37 -1.95 6.52
CA LEU A 21 2.27 -1.54 7.60
C LEU A 21 3.18 -0.41 7.16
N ASP A 22 3.69 -0.46 5.92
CA ASP A 22 4.50 0.62 5.36
C ASP A 22 3.71 1.91 5.26
N ALA A 23 2.44 1.81 4.90
CA ALA A 23 1.59 2.99 4.79
C ALA A 23 1.47 3.71 6.12
N TRP A 24 1.30 2.96 7.21
CA TRP A 24 1.27 3.54 8.54
C TRP A 24 2.65 4.07 8.95
N ASP A 25 3.67 3.22 8.85
CA ASP A 25 5.00 3.52 9.37
C ASP A 25 5.68 4.67 8.63
N LYS A 26 5.57 4.69 7.31
CA LYS A 26 6.30 5.65 6.46
C LYS A 26 5.46 6.83 6.03
N LEU A 27 4.14 6.65 5.90
CA LEU A 27 3.26 7.69 5.36
C LEU A 27 2.20 8.17 6.36
N GLY A 28 2.08 7.52 7.51
CA GLY A 28 1.09 7.88 8.52
C GLY A 28 -0.35 7.62 8.11
N ILE A 29 -0.58 6.59 7.29
CA ILE A 29 -1.90 6.29 6.73
C ILE A 29 -2.41 4.96 7.25
N LEU A 30 -3.56 4.97 7.98
CA LEU A 30 -4.19 3.76 8.48
C LEU A 30 -5.14 3.12 7.46
N GLU A 31 -5.78 3.94 6.64
CA GLU A 31 -6.81 3.51 5.69
C GLU A 31 -6.24 3.29 4.29
N ALA A 32 -5.06 2.66 4.19
CA ALA A 32 -4.39 2.47 2.92
C ALA A 32 -5.25 1.72 1.88
N PRO A 33 -5.95 0.62 2.20
CA PRO A 33 -6.77 -0.05 1.20
C PRO A 33 -7.83 0.85 0.58
N ALA A 34 -8.45 1.73 1.37
CA ALA A 34 -9.44 2.67 0.86
C ALA A 34 -8.79 3.68 -0.09
N ARG A 35 -7.62 4.19 0.26
CA ARG A 35 -6.89 5.13 -0.61
C ARG A 35 -6.45 4.47 -1.91
N ILE A 36 -6.03 3.20 -1.85
CA ILE A 36 -5.67 2.42 -3.04
C ILE A 36 -6.89 2.27 -3.97
N SER A 37 -8.05 1.95 -3.41
CA SER A 37 -9.29 1.84 -4.20
C SER A 37 -9.63 3.14 -4.91
N GLU A 38 -9.48 4.26 -4.21
CA GLU A 38 -9.75 5.58 -4.79
C GLU A 38 -8.79 5.91 -5.93
N LEU A 39 -7.51 5.59 -5.76
CA LEU A 39 -6.52 5.81 -6.82
C LEU A 39 -6.81 4.94 -8.04
N ARG A 40 -7.22 3.69 -7.84
CA ARG A 40 -7.61 2.83 -8.95
C ARG A 40 -8.82 3.38 -9.70
N ALA A 41 -9.80 3.92 -8.98
CA ALA A 41 -10.97 4.54 -9.59
C ALA A 41 -10.57 5.76 -10.44
N ASP A 42 -9.49 6.43 -10.07
CA ASP A 42 -8.96 7.57 -10.82
C ASP A 42 -8.06 7.15 -11.99
N GLY A 43 -7.89 5.84 -12.21
CA GLY A 43 -7.13 5.33 -13.36
C GLY A 43 -5.68 5.02 -13.08
N VAL A 44 -5.23 5.06 -11.84
CA VAL A 44 -3.85 4.71 -11.50
C VAL A 44 -3.68 3.18 -11.56
N PRO A 45 -2.70 2.67 -12.35
CA PRO A 45 -2.54 1.22 -12.56
C PRO A 45 -1.80 0.56 -11.41
N ILE A 46 -2.48 0.36 -10.29
CA ILE A 46 -1.91 -0.25 -9.10
C ILE A 46 -2.08 -1.76 -9.14
N ILE A 47 -0.97 -2.47 -8.97
CA ILE A 47 -0.92 -3.93 -8.91
C ILE A 47 -0.92 -4.35 -7.44
N THR A 48 -1.67 -5.40 -7.13
CA THR A 48 -1.65 -6.03 -5.80
C THR A 48 -1.00 -7.40 -5.90
N GLU A 49 0.04 -7.61 -5.09
CA GLU A 49 0.63 -8.94 -4.91
C GLU A 49 0.38 -9.39 -3.48
N MET A 50 -0.04 -10.64 -3.32
CA MET A 50 -0.23 -11.22 -1.99
C MET A 50 1.01 -12.03 -1.62
N PHE A 51 1.45 -11.92 -0.39
CA PHE A 51 2.55 -12.73 0.11
C PHE A 51 2.29 -13.13 1.56
N THR A 52 2.99 -14.15 2.01
CA THR A 52 2.81 -14.71 3.35
C THR A 52 4.00 -14.34 4.23
N VAL A 53 3.71 -13.84 5.41
CA VAL A 53 4.71 -13.59 6.44
C VAL A 53 4.35 -14.40 7.67
N THR A 54 5.32 -14.65 8.53
CA THR A 54 5.11 -15.35 9.80
C THR A 54 5.10 -14.31 10.91
N ASN A 55 4.04 -14.28 11.72
CA ASN A 55 3.95 -13.36 12.84
C ASN A 55 4.76 -13.88 14.04
N ARG A 56 4.75 -13.11 15.14
CA ARG A 56 5.52 -13.45 16.34
C ARG A 56 5.12 -14.78 16.99
N TYR A 57 3.93 -15.28 16.69
CA TYR A 57 3.40 -16.52 17.22
C TYR A 57 3.64 -17.71 16.29
N GLY A 58 4.41 -17.53 15.21
CA GLY A 58 4.69 -18.58 14.25
C GLY A 58 3.54 -18.86 13.29
N GLU A 59 2.54 -17.99 13.23
CA GLU A 59 1.38 -18.19 12.36
C GLU A 59 1.59 -17.53 11.00
N PRO A 60 1.19 -18.18 9.90
CA PRO A 60 1.26 -17.58 8.58
C PRO A 60 0.15 -16.53 8.42
N VAL A 61 0.52 -15.35 7.93
CA VAL A 61 -0.41 -14.25 7.68
C VAL A 61 -0.20 -13.76 6.26
N ARG A 62 -1.27 -13.64 5.48
CA ARG A 62 -1.20 -13.11 4.11
C ARG A 62 -1.41 -11.60 4.14
N ILE A 63 -0.51 -10.88 3.48
CA ILE A 63 -0.61 -9.43 3.37
C ILE A 63 -0.47 -9.00 1.91
N ALA A 64 -1.06 -7.87 1.58
CA ALA A 64 -1.01 -7.29 0.26
C ALA A 64 0.16 -6.32 0.14
N LYS A 65 0.79 -6.33 -1.02
CA LYS A 65 1.82 -5.37 -1.40
C LYS A 65 1.38 -4.69 -2.68
N TRP A 66 1.40 -3.37 -2.70
CA TRP A 66 0.98 -2.57 -3.84
C TRP A 66 2.17 -1.96 -4.54
N SER A 67 2.05 -1.85 -5.87
CA SER A 67 3.05 -1.17 -6.70
C SER A 67 2.35 -0.60 -7.93
N ILE A 68 2.99 0.33 -8.61
CA ILE A 68 2.52 0.82 -9.90
C ILE A 68 3.24 0.06 -11.00
N LYS A 69 2.46 -0.38 -11.97
CA LYS A 69 2.98 -1.13 -13.11
C LYS A 69 3.87 -0.26 -14.01
#